data_7c54d8a3f369d0ee81e84f15cbebe352
#
_entry.id   7c54d8a3f369d0ee81e84f15cbebe352
#
_cell.length_a   1.000
_cell.length_b   1.000
_cell.length_c   1.000
_cell.angle_alpha   90.00
_cell.angle_beta   90.00
_cell.angle_gamma   90.00
#
_symmetry.space_group_name_H-M   'P 1'
#
loop_
_entity.id
_entity.type
_entity.pdbx_description
1 polymer ?
#
loop_
_entity_poly.entity_id
_entity_poly.type
_entity_poly.pdbx_seq_one_letter_code
_entity_poly.pdbx_strand_id
1 'polypeptide(L)'
;MTDQNTYQVADWNGQSGEYWVANQARLDAMFAVFGQAAIEAAAPATGEHVLDVGCGAGASSLALAARVGVGGHVLGVDISEPLIGRARALAPQDTPALFQVADASSAELPQGAFDILFSRFGVMFFDDPTGAFAHMRRAL
;
A
#
# COMPACT_ATOMS: atom_id res chain seq x y z
N MET A 1 -7.69 1.23 -20.06
CA MET A 1 -6.35 1.51 -19.49
C MET A 1 -5.64 2.48 -20.41
N THR A 2 -5.11 3.56 -19.88
CA THR A 2 -4.35 4.54 -20.63
C THR A 2 -2.93 4.02 -20.92
N ASP A 3 -2.24 4.62 -21.90
CA ASP A 3 -0.85 4.26 -22.20
C ASP A 3 0.08 4.48 -21.02
N GLN A 4 -0.14 5.57 -20.23
CA GLN A 4 0.63 5.86 -19.02
C GLN A 4 0.41 4.79 -17.95
N ASN A 5 -0.82 4.38 -17.71
CA ASN A 5 -1.12 3.32 -16.74
C ASN A 5 -0.53 1.97 -17.18
N THR A 6 -0.61 1.65 -18.46
CA THR A 6 0.03 0.46 -19.02
C THR A 6 1.54 0.47 -18.78
N TYR A 7 2.18 1.63 -18.97
CA TYR A 7 3.61 1.80 -18.68
C TYR A 7 3.91 1.57 -17.20
N GLN A 8 3.12 2.17 -16.28
CA GLN A 8 3.32 2.00 -14.84
C GLN A 8 3.20 0.53 -14.41
N VAL A 9 2.19 -0.17 -14.90
CA VAL A 9 2.01 -1.60 -14.60
C VAL A 9 3.21 -2.41 -15.12
N ALA A 10 3.67 -2.15 -16.34
CA ALA A 10 4.80 -2.86 -16.92
C ALA A 10 6.10 -2.57 -16.15
N ASP A 11 6.37 -1.32 -15.80
CA ASP A 11 7.59 -0.91 -15.11
C ASP A 11 7.67 -1.48 -13.69
N TRP A 12 6.59 -1.39 -12.91
CA TRP A 12 6.53 -1.92 -11.54
C TRP A 12 6.47 -3.45 -11.47
N ASN A 13 6.10 -4.13 -12.55
CA ASN A 13 6.22 -5.59 -12.67
C ASN A 13 7.52 -6.04 -13.36
N GLY A 14 8.30 -5.08 -13.86
CA GLY A 14 9.59 -5.29 -14.51
C GLY A 14 10.73 -4.69 -13.71
N GLN A 15 11.51 -3.83 -14.39
CA GLN A 15 12.78 -3.31 -13.89
C GLN A 15 12.66 -2.56 -12.55
N SER A 16 11.70 -1.67 -12.41
CA SER A 16 11.54 -0.92 -11.15
C SER A 16 11.13 -1.82 -9.99
N GLY A 17 10.20 -2.74 -10.21
CA GLY A 17 9.79 -3.71 -9.20
C GLY A 17 10.94 -4.62 -8.75
N GLU A 18 11.71 -5.14 -9.70
CA GLU A 18 12.90 -5.97 -9.42
C GLU A 18 13.96 -5.20 -8.64
N TYR A 19 14.22 -3.96 -9.02
CA TYR A 19 15.16 -3.09 -8.30
C TYR A 19 14.73 -2.85 -6.85
N TRP A 20 13.45 -2.55 -6.62
CA TRP A 20 12.92 -2.32 -5.28
C TRP A 20 12.95 -3.57 -4.42
N VAL A 21 12.64 -4.74 -4.97
CA VAL A 21 12.76 -6.01 -4.25
C VAL A 21 14.21 -6.27 -3.87
N ALA A 22 15.14 -6.11 -4.81
CA ALA A 22 16.58 -6.35 -4.58
C ALA A 22 17.18 -5.38 -3.53
N ASN A 23 16.65 -4.18 -3.43
CA ASN A 23 17.13 -3.13 -2.50
C ASN A 23 16.15 -2.84 -1.35
N GLN A 24 15.20 -3.71 -1.11
CA GLN A 24 14.09 -3.48 -0.19
C GLN A 24 14.52 -2.99 1.20
N ALA A 25 15.48 -3.67 1.84
CA ALA A 25 15.92 -3.28 3.18
C ALA A 25 16.57 -1.88 3.22
N ARG A 26 17.35 -1.56 2.20
CA ARG A 26 17.99 -0.24 2.06
C ARG A 26 16.97 0.86 1.81
N LEU A 27 16.00 0.63 0.94
CA LEU A 27 14.94 1.58 0.61
C LEU A 27 14.00 1.79 1.81
N ASP A 28 13.64 0.74 2.52
CA ASP A 28 12.84 0.84 3.74
C ASP A 28 13.55 1.67 4.80
N ALA A 29 14.84 1.47 5.01
CA ALA A 29 15.64 2.27 5.94
C ALA A 29 15.70 3.74 5.52
N MET A 30 15.87 4.02 4.23
CA MET A 30 15.94 5.39 3.70
C MET A 30 14.62 6.14 3.85
N PHE A 31 13.48 5.46 3.69
CA PHE A 31 12.15 6.06 3.77
C PHE A 31 11.48 5.93 5.15
N ALA A 32 12.12 5.29 6.12
CA ALA A 32 11.54 5.04 7.45
C ALA A 32 11.07 6.32 8.15
N VAL A 33 11.84 7.41 8.06
CA VAL A 33 11.49 8.71 8.68
C VAL A 33 10.18 9.26 8.11
N PHE A 34 10.00 9.20 6.80
CA PHE A 34 8.79 9.66 6.13
C PHE A 34 7.59 8.77 6.46
N GLY A 35 7.80 7.45 6.46
CA GLY A 35 6.76 6.49 6.83
C GLY A 35 6.29 6.67 8.27
N GLN A 36 7.21 6.84 9.21
CA GLN A 36 6.88 7.09 10.61
C GLN A 36 6.11 8.38 10.79
N ALA A 37 6.56 9.48 10.18
CA ALA A 37 5.86 10.76 10.25
C ALA A 37 4.43 10.67 9.69
N ALA A 38 4.25 9.98 8.57
CA ALA A 38 2.94 9.77 7.97
C ALA A 38 2.01 8.94 8.87
N ILE A 39 2.52 7.87 9.49
CA ILE A 39 1.74 7.02 10.41
C ILE A 39 1.36 7.80 11.68
N GLU A 40 2.26 8.61 12.21
CA GLU A 40 1.96 9.47 13.35
C GLU A 40 0.88 10.50 13.01
N ALA A 41 0.93 11.10 11.82
CA ALA A 41 -0.09 12.02 11.35
C ALA A 41 -1.45 11.34 11.12
N ALA A 42 -1.46 10.12 10.60
CA ALA A 42 -2.68 9.33 10.43
C ALA A 42 -3.27 8.89 11.77
N ALA A 43 -2.44 8.71 12.80
CA ALA A 43 -2.81 8.34 14.15
C ALA A 43 -3.80 7.16 14.21
N PRO A 44 -3.52 6.01 13.56
CA PRO A 44 -4.44 4.89 13.55
C PRO A 44 -4.68 4.37 14.98
N ALA A 45 -5.95 4.21 15.33
CA ALA A 45 -6.36 3.69 16.63
C ALA A 45 -6.50 2.17 16.60
N THR A 46 -6.41 1.55 17.78
CA THR A 46 -6.66 0.12 17.94
C THR A 46 -8.04 -0.26 17.40
N GLY A 47 -8.08 -1.30 16.57
CA GLY A 47 -9.30 -1.81 15.97
C GLY A 47 -9.70 -1.14 14.65
N GLU A 48 -9.02 -0.09 14.23
CA GLU A 48 -9.32 0.56 12.94
C GLU A 48 -8.88 -0.28 11.74
N HIS A 49 -9.55 -0.06 10.62
CA HIS A 49 -9.26 -0.67 9.34
C HIS A 49 -8.58 0.35 8.43
N VAL A 50 -7.42 -0.02 7.87
CA VAL A 50 -6.60 0.86 7.05
C VAL A 50 -6.40 0.28 5.65
N LEU A 51 -6.60 1.10 4.62
CA LEU A 51 -6.21 0.80 3.25
C LEU A 51 -4.86 1.49 2.97
N ASP A 52 -3.81 0.70 2.73
CA ASP A 52 -2.46 1.19 2.42
C ASP A 52 -2.22 1.09 0.91
N VAL A 53 -2.23 2.24 0.23
CA VAL A 53 -2.16 2.35 -1.23
C VAL A 53 -0.72 2.51 -1.70
N GLY A 54 -0.28 1.64 -2.60
CA GLY A 54 1.11 1.56 -3.04
C GLY A 54 2.00 1.04 -1.92
N CYS A 55 1.60 -0.07 -1.30
CA CYS A 55 2.24 -0.60 -0.10
C CYS A 55 3.65 -1.18 -0.34
N GLY A 56 4.01 -1.42 -1.59
CA GLY A 56 5.31 -2.00 -1.93
C GLY A 56 5.57 -3.33 -1.23
N ALA A 57 6.75 -3.47 -0.63
CA ALA A 57 7.15 -4.65 0.12
C ALA A 57 6.55 -4.72 1.55
N GLY A 58 5.63 -3.83 1.89
CA GLY A 58 4.78 -3.94 3.07
C GLY A 58 5.28 -3.27 4.34
N ALA A 59 6.37 -2.50 4.30
CA ALA A 59 6.92 -1.86 5.50
C ALA A 59 5.91 -0.97 6.23
N SER A 60 5.20 -0.10 5.49
CA SER A 60 4.14 0.75 6.06
C SER A 60 2.94 -0.06 6.54
N SER A 61 2.52 -1.06 5.77
CA SER A 61 1.40 -1.93 6.16
C SER A 61 1.66 -2.66 7.46
N LEU A 62 2.86 -3.19 7.66
CA LEU A 62 3.23 -3.88 8.90
C LEU A 62 3.31 -2.91 10.09
N ALA A 63 3.82 -1.69 9.88
CA ALA A 63 3.84 -0.66 10.91
C ALA A 63 2.42 -0.20 11.31
N LEU A 64 1.53 -0.04 10.33
CA LEU A 64 0.11 0.24 10.56
C LEU A 64 -0.57 -0.91 11.31
N ALA A 65 -0.29 -2.15 10.92
CA ALA A 65 -0.82 -3.35 11.58
C ALA A 65 -0.44 -3.41 13.06
N ALA A 66 0.78 -3.03 13.41
CA ALA A 66 1.22 -2.93 14.80
C ALA A 66 0.42 -1.90 15.61
N ARG A 67 -0.05 -0.83 14.96
CA ARG A 67 -0.87 0.22 15.62
C ARG A 67 -2.33 -0.21 15.81
N VAL A 68 -2.94 -0.81 14.79
CA VAL A 68 -4.36 -1.21 14.86
C VAL A 68 -4.58 -2.48 15.67
N GLY A 69 -3.58 -3.31 15.83
CA GLY A 69 -3.60 -4.51 16.66
C GLY A 69 -4.54 -5.62 16.16
N VAL A 70 -4.76 -6.61 17.01
CA VAL A 70 -5.49 -7.84 16.69
C VAL A 70 -6.94 -7.61 16.24
N GLY A 71 -7.60 -6.58 16.76
CA GLY A 71 -8.98 -6.21 16.38
C GLY A 71 -9.07 -5.34 15.14
N GLY A 72 -7.93 -4.86 14.62
CA GLY A 72 -7.86 -4.04 13.42
C GLY A 72 -7.52 -4.85 12.16
N HIS A 73 -7.42 -4.15 11.06
CA HIS A 73 -7.09 -4.75 9.77
C HIS A 73 -6.35 -3.76 8.88
N VAL A 74 -5.37 -4.23 8.12
CA VAL A 74 -4.68 -3.45 7.08
C VAL A 74 -4.75 -4.22 5.77
N LEU A 75 -5.24 -3.57 4.73
CA LEU A 75 -5.15 -4.07 3.36
C LEU A 75 -4.10 -3.24 2.62
N GLY A 76 -2.96 -3.83 2.30
CA GLY A 76 -1.96 -3.26 1.42
C GLY A 76 -2.24 -3.62 -0.03
N VAL A 77 -2.33 -2.63 -0.90
CA VAL A 77 -2.50 -2.83 -2.33
C VAL A 77 -1.34 -2.22 -3.12
N ASP A 78 -0.91 -2.92 -4.14
CA ASP A 78 0.13 -2.45 -5.07
C ASP A 78 -0.06 -3.11 -6.43
N ILE A 79 0.31 -2.44 -7.51
CA ILE A 79 0.27 -3.00 -8.87
C ILE A 79 1.41 -3.97 -9.15
N SER A 80 2.43 -3.99 -8.30
CA SER A 80 3.66 -4.78 -8.47
C SER A 80 3.51 -6.17 -7.84
N GLU A 81 3.41 -7.20 -8.66
CA GLU A 81 3.44 -8.60 -8.20
C GLU A 81 4.73 -8.94 -7.43
N PRO A 82 5.94 -8.56 -7.92
CA PRO A 82 7.17 -8.86 -7.18
C PRO A 82 7.21 -8.22 -5.79
N LEU A 83 6.75 -6.98 -5.66
CA LEU A 83 6.68 -6.31 -4.35
C LEU A 83 5.65 -6.93 -3.42
N ILE A 84 4.46 -7.24 -3.90
CA ILE A 84 3.44 -7.95 -3.10
C ILE A 84 3.93 -9.34 -2.69
N GLY A 85 4.59 -10.07 -3.58
CA GLY A 85 5.23 -11.34 -3.24
C GLY A 85 6.25 -11.19 -2.11
N ARG A 86 7.07 -10.15 -2.15
CA ARG A 86 8.02 -9.83 -1.09
C ARG A 86 7.32 -9.44 0.22
N ALA A 87 6.26 -8.64 0.16
CA ALA A 87 5.47 -8.26 1.33
C ALA A 87 4.88 -9.49 2.03
N ARG A 88 4.30 -10.40 1.27
CA ARG A 88 3.76 -11.67 1.80
C ARG A 88 4.84 -12.54 2.44
N ALA A 89 6.03 -12.59 1.84
CA ALA A 89 7.15 -13.36 2.38
C ALA A 89 7.71 -12.78 3.69
N LEU A 90 7.66 -11.46 3.86
CA LEU A 90 8.15 -10.77 5.07
C LEU A 90 7.09 -10.69 6.18
N ALA A 91 5.81 -10.85 5.86
CA ALA A 91 4.72 -10.70 6.82
C ALA A 91 4.72 -11.86 7.84
N PRO A 92 4.64 -11.56 9.15
CA PRO A 92 4.38 -12.58 10.15
C PRO A 92 3.03 -13.28 9.92
N GLN A 93 2.91 -14.56 10.31
CA GLN A 93 1.68 -15.34 10.10
C GLN A 93 0.46 -14.77 10.82
N ASP A 94 0.67 -14.13 11.95
CA ASP A 94 -0.38 -13.59 12.81
C ASP A 94 -0.64 -12.09 12.61
N THR A 95 -0.05 -11.49 11.57
CA THR A 95 -0.27 -10.06 11.30
C THR A 95 -1.70 -9.80 10.82
N PRO A 96 -2.33 -8.70 11.27
CA PRO A 96 -3.61 -8.26 10.71
C PRO A 96 -3.50 -7.60 9.32
N ALA A 97 -2.30 -7.59 8.72
CA ALA A 97 -2.09 -7.08 7.38
C ALA A 97 -2.29 -8.17 6.31
N LEU A 98 -3.04 -7.85 5.28
CA LEU A 98 -3.17 -8.64 4.05
C LEU A 98 -2.66 -7.82 2.86
N PHE A 99 -2.18 -8.50 1.83
CA PHE A 99 -1.59 -7.88 0.65
C PHE A 99 -2.26 -8.37 -0.63
N GLN A 100 -2.58 -7.44 -1.52
CA GLN A 100 -3.27 -7.72 -2.77
C GLN A 100 -2.61 -6.98 -3.93
N VAL A 101 -2.38 -7.70 -5.03
CA VAL A 101 -2.02 -7.07 -6.31
C VAL A 101 -3.27 -6.41 -6.87
N ALA A 102 -3.28 -5.09 -6.93
CA ALA A 102 -4.44 -4.32 -7.41
C ALA A 102 -4.03 -2.91 -7.81
N ASP A 103 -4.69 -2.39 -8.83
CA ASP A 103 -4.66 -0.96 -9.16
C ASP A 103 -5.73 -0.24 -8.33
N ALA A 104 -5.31 0.53 -7.34
CA ALA A 104 -6.20 1.22 -6.43
C ALA A 104 -7.12 2.23 -7.12
N SER A 105 -6.77 2.69 -8.33
CA SER A 105 -7.60 3.64 -9.10
C SER A 105 -8.85 2.99 -9.71
N SER A 106 -8.88 1.66 -9.84
CA SER A 106 -9.94 0.93 -10.56
C SER A 106 -10.38 -0.38 -9.91
N ALA A 107 -9.61 -0.91 -8.97
CA ALA A 107 -9.93 -2.18 -8.30
C ALA A 107 -11.26 -2.12 -7.54
N GLU A 108 -11.94 -3.26 -7.44
CA GLU A 108 -13.05 -3.40 -6.53
C GLU A 108 -12.56 -3.36 -5.09
N LEU A 109 -12.82 -2.26 -4.41
CA LEU A 109 -12.55 -2.08 -2.99
C LEU A 109 -13.85 -2.17 -2.20
N PRO A 110 -13.86 -2.84 -1.04
CA PRO A 110 -15.04 -2.86 -0.18
C PRO A 110 -15.48 -1.45 0.20
N GLN A 111 -16.73 -1.10 -0.08
CA GLN A 111 -17.24 0.23 0.20
C GLN A 111 -17.48 0.43 1.70
N GLY A 112 -17.09 1.59 2.22
CA GLY A 112 -17.28 1.93 3.63
C GLY A 112 -16.57 0.99 4.61
N ALA A 113 -15.54 0.26 4.16
CA ALA A 113 -14.89 -0.77 4.96
C ALA A 113 -13.66 -0.28 5.73
N PHE A 114 -13.15 0.90 5.41
CA PHE A 114 -11.94 1.44 6.00
C PHE A 114 -12.17 2.75 6.73
N ASP A 115 -11.43 2.94 7.80
CA ASP A 115 -11.42 4.18 8.59
C ASP A 115 -10.38 5.16 8.07
N ILE A 116 -9.27 4.64 7.51
CA ILE A 116 -8.13 5.42 7.04
C ILE A 116 -7.70 4.93 5.66
N LEU A 117 -7.47 5.90 4.75
CA LEU A 117 -6.72 5.68 3.53
C LEU A 117 -5.32 6.27 3.73
N PHE A 118 -4.33 5.41 3.63
CA PHE A 118 -2.91 5.74 3.86
C PHE A 118 -2.10 5.51 2.59
N SER A 119 -1.08 6.32 2.38
CA SER A 119 -0.06 6.06 1.36
C SER A 119 1.24 6.75 1.71
N ARG A 120 2.36 6.04 1.48
CA ARG A 120 3.69 6.63 1.48
C ARG A 120 4.23 6.60 0.05
N PHE A 121 4.12 7.74 -0.63
CA PHE A 121 4.57 7.94 -2.02
C PHE A 121 3.88 7.07 -3.09
N GLY A 122 2.86 6.29 -2.75
CA GLY A 122 2.18 5.40 -3.69
C GLY A 122 1.13 6.09 -4.58
N VAL A 123 0.65 7.26 -4.19
CA VAL A 123 -0.47 7.95 -4.89
C VAL A 123 -0.02 8.95 -5.97
N MET A 124 1.27 9.08 -6.21
CA MET A 124 1.81 10.06 -7.16
C MET A 124 1.86 9.56 -8.62
N PHE A 125 1.51 8.32 -8.86
CA PHE A 125 1.67 7.66 -10.17
C PHE A 125 0.36 7.54 -10.96
N PHE A 126 -0.77 7.98 -10.42
CA PHE A 126 -2.06 7.88 -11.10
C PHE A 126 -2.12 8.75 -12.34
N ASP A 127 -2.65 8.18 -13.42
CA ASP A 127 -2.90 8.89 -14.67
C ASP A 127 -4.01 9.94 -14.51
N ASP A 128 -5.11 9.57 -13.83
CA ASP A 128 -6.16 10.48 -13.39
C ASP A 128 -6.24 10.50 -11.86
N PRO A 129 -5.48 11.39 -11.19
CA PRO A 129 -5.49 11.43 -9.73
C PRO A 129 -6.86 11.81 -9.15
N THR A 130 -7.61 12.69 -9.80
CA THR A 130 -8.94 13.09 -9.34
C THR A 130 -9.90 11.90 -9.34
N GLY A 131 -9.96 11.15 -10.44
CA GLY A 131 -10.76 9.96 -10.56
C GLY A 131 -10.32 8.86 -9.58
N ALA A 132 -9.01 8.65 -9.44
CA ALA A 132 -8.45 7.68 -8.50
C ALA A 132 -8.85 7.97 -7.06
N PHE A 133 -8.69 9.21 -6.59
CA PHE A 133 -9.09 9.59 -5.23
C PHE A 133 -10.61 9.53 -5.03
N ALA A 134 -11.40 9.92 -6.02
CA ALA A 134 -12.86 9.77 -5.96
C ALA A 134 -13.27 8.29 -5.86
N HIS A 135 -12.56 7.41 -6.56
CA HIS A 135 -12.77 5.97 -6.49
C HIS A 135 -12.41 5.40 -5.11
N MET A 136 -11.21 5.67 -4.65
CA MET A 136 -10.72 5.16 -3.36
C MET A 136 -11.52 5.70 -2.17
N ARG A 137 -12.02 6.94 -2.24
CA ARG A 137 -12.86 7.53 -1.19
C ARG A 137 -14.11 6.70 -0.88
N ARG A 138 -14.65 5.97 -1.84
CA ARG A 138 -15.83 5.11 -1.61
C ARG A 138 -15.53 3.94 -0.66
N ALA A 139 -14.27 3.59 -0.48
CA ALA A 139 -13.84 2.58 0.48
C ALA A 139 -13.85 3.08 1.94
N LEU A 140 -13.87 4.39 2.14
CA LEU A 140 -14.03 5.03 3.45
C LEU A 140 -15.51 5.19 3.81
#